data_833711b889e22e40dbf5a3e88b96b222
#
_entry.id   833711b889e22e40dbf5a3e88b96b222
#
_cell.length_a   1.000
_cell.length_b   1.000
_cell.length_c   1.000
_cell.angle_alpha   90.00
_cell.angle_beta   90.00
_cell.angle_gamma   90.00
#
_symmetry.space_group_name_H-M   'P 1'
#
loop_
_entity.id
_entity.type
_entity.pdbx_description
1 polymer ?
#
loop_
_entity_poly.entity_id
_entity_poly.type
_entity_poly.pdbx_seq_one_letter_code
_entity_poly.pdbx_strand_id
1 'polypeptide(L)'
;IKSIKFEDGSTKSYDSKGVEAMSPQTAYMMNSMLKQVLTGGTATEAYVPGTINAGKTGTSNYSDDEYYQVQKESGVYTDLIVPDETFVGYNTKYAMAIWTGYENRKTPLYGSDLDIAKQIYALTSRYLNQMYGAGSEDFDMPSGVYNNGSYVFLTGSSTSNVYTGSLGTSSSSSSSDYGKSSDSSSSDYGKSSDSSSS
;
A
#
# COMPACT_ATOMS: atom_id res chain seq x y z
N ILE A 1 -7.03 -20.68 4.00
CA ILE A 1 -7.25 -21.27 5.34
C ILE A 1 -6.93 -22.76 5.25
N LYS A 2 -5.95 -23.22 6.05
CA LYS A 2 -5.61 -24.66 6.13
C LYS A 2 -6.47 -25.39 7.13
N SER A 3 -6.72 -24.77 8.29
CA SER A 3 -7.57 -25.36 9.32
C SER A 3 -8.17 -24.28 10.23
N ILE A 4 -9.27 -24.62 10.85
CA ILE A 4 -9.91 -23.84 11.92
C ILE A 4 -9.98 -24.74 13.13
N LYS A 5 -9.44 -24.30 14.26
CA LYS A 5 -9.61 -24.95 15.56
C LYS A 5 -10.70 -24.22 16.33
N PHE A 6 -11.70 -24.92 16.78
CA PHE A 6 -12.81 -24.38 17.55
C PHE A 6 -12.53 -24.43 19.05
N GLU A 7 -13.28 -23.70 19.86
CA GLU A 7 -13.15 -23.66 21.33
C GLU A 7 -13.37 -25.01 21.98
N ASP A 8 -14.23 -25.85 21.40
CA ASP A 8 -14.49 -27.23 21.87
C ASP A 8 -13.32 -28.20 21.61
N GLY A 9 -12.22 -27.70 21.03
CA GLY A 9 -11.03 -28.47 20.68
C GLY A 9 -11.13 -29.19 19.34
N SER A 10 -12.29 -29.19 18.67
CA SER A 10 -12.44 -29.77 17.34
C SER A 10 -11.66 -28.97 16.28
N THR A 11 -11.22 -29.65 15.22
CA THR A 11 -10.49 -29.00 14.13
C THR A 11 -11.15 -29.36 12.79
N LYS A 12 -11.47 -28.36 12.00
CA LYS A 12 -11.90 -28.52 10.61
C LYS A 12 -10.73 -28.16 9.69
N SER A 13 -10.26 -29.15 8.94
CA SER A 13 -9.20 -28.97 7.93
C SER A 13 -9.81 -28.73 6.56
N TYR A 14 -9.16 -27.91 5.76
CA TYR A 14 -9.54 -27.59 4.39
C TYR A 14 -8.39 -27.99 3.46
N ASP A 15 -8.70 -28.78 2.45
CA ASP A 15 -7.78 -29.05 1.35
C ASP A 15 -7.86 -27.87 0.37
N SER A 16 -7.15 -26.80 0.67
CA SER A 16 -7.10 -25.63 -0.20
C SER A 16 -6.08 -25.87 -1.30
N LYS A 17 -6.52 -26.41 -2.43
CA LYS A 17 -5.73 -26.30 -3.65
C LYS A 17 -5.63 -24.81 -4.01
N GLY A 18 -4.41 -24.30 -4.16
CA GLY A 18 -4.19 -22.93 -4.62
C GLY A 18 -4.84 -22.76 -6.01
N VAL A 19 -5.53 -21.64 -6.20
CA VAL A 19 -6.00 -21.20 -7.51
C VAL A 19 -5.05 -20.12 -7.99
N GLU A 20 -4.56 -20.23 -9.22
CA GLU A 20 -3.73 -19.19 -9.81
C GLU A 20 -4.54 -17.90 -9.93
N ALA A 21 -4.10 -16.85 -9.24
CA ALA A 21 -4.78 -15.55 -9.22
C ALA A 21 -4.27 -14.62 -10.33
N MET A 22 -3.02 -14.80 -10.76
CA MET A 22 -2.38 -14.02 -11.82
C MET A 22 -1.24 -14.81 -12.45
N SER A 23 -0.86 -14.46 -13.69
CA SER A 23 0.27 -15.11 -14.35
C SER A 23 1.59 -14.81 -13.64
N PRO A 24 2.61 -15.69 -13.76
CA PRO A 24 3.94 -15.44 -13.22
C PRO A 24 4.57 -14.13 -13.74
N GLN A 25 4.29 -13.76 -15.00
CA GLN A 25 4.76 -12.52 -15.60
C GLN A 25 4.15 -11.30 -14.90
N THR A 26 2.85 -11.31 -14.65
CA THR A 26 2.15 -10.24 -13.92
C THR A 26 2.69 -10.12 -12.51
N ALA A 27 2.88 -11.25 -11.81
CA ALA A 27 3.43 -11.24 -10.45
C ALA A 27 4.84 -10.65 -10.41
N TYR A 28 5.70 -11.00 -11.36
CA TYR A 28 7.05 -10.43 -11.43
C TYR A 28 7.05 -8.93 -11.73
N MET A 29 6.21 -8.48 -12.65
CA MET A 29 6.06 -7.05 -12.95
C MET A 29 5.56 -6.26 -11.74
N MET A 30 4.59 -6.81 -11.01
CA MET A 30 4.12 -6.23 -9.74
C MET A 30 5.24 -6.14 -8.70
N ASN A 31 6.01 -7.23 -8.51
CA ASN A 31 7.17 -7.22 -7.60
C ASN A 31 8.18 -6.15 -7.98
N SER A 32 8.43 -5.95 -9.28
CA SER A 32 9.35 -4.91 -9.77
C SER A 32 8.87 -3.50 -9.42
N MET A 33 7.57 -3.22 -9.56
CA MET A 33 6.98 -1.95 -9.14
C MET A 33 7.03 -1.78 -7.62
N LEU A 34 6.72 -2.84 -6.86
CA LEU A 34 6.71 -2.79 -5.40
C LEU A 34 8.12 -2.67 -4.79
N LYS A 35 9.16 -3.12 -5.47
CA LYS A 35 10.56 -2.83 -5.10
C LYS A 35 10.87 -1.34 -5.22
N GLN A 36 10.34 -0.66 -6.23
CA GLN A 36 10.55 0.78 -6.43
C GLN A 36 9.89 1.64 -5.35
N VAL A 37 8.84 1.15 -4.68
CA VAL A 37 8.22 1.84 -3.54
C VAL A 37 9.23 2.09 -2.41
N LEU A 38 10.18 1.16 -2.20
CA LEU A 38 11.20 1.28 -1.17
C LEU A 38 12.44 2.06 -1.65
N THR A 39 12.78 1.99 -2.95
CA THR A 39 14.03 2.59 -3.46
C THR A 39 13.89 4.05 -3.88
N GLY A 40 12.69 4.52 -4.15
CA GLY A 40 12.44 5.89 -4.60
C GLY A 40 10.97 6.32 -4.53
N GLY A 41 10.11 5.51 -3.89
CA GLY A 41 8.69 5.78 -3.73
C GLY A 41 8.32 6.25 -2.32
N THR A 42 7.11 5.88 -1.89
CA THR A 42 6.50 6.34 -0.63
C THR A 42 7.01 5.64 0.62
N ALA A 43 7.96 4.71 0.50
CA ALA A 43 8.46 3.91 1.63
C ALA A 43 10.00 3.84 1.67
N THR A 44 10.69 4.94 1.40
CA THR A 44 12.15 5.00 1.46
C THR A 44 12.69 4.71 2.87
N GLU A 45 11.93 5.00 3.91
CA GLU A 45 12.26 4.69 5.32
C GLU A 45 12.23 3.18 5.62
N ALA A 46 11.56 2.38 4.76
CA ALA A 46 11.56 0.92 4.84
C ALA A 46 12.74 0.28 4.09
N TYR A 47 13.53 1.07 3.36
CA TYR A 47 14.64 0.55 2.57
C TYR A 47 15.81 0.08 3.45
N VAL A 48 16.35 -1.09 3.14
CA VAL A 48 17.54 -1.63 3.79
C VAL A 48 18.57 -1.93 2.72
N PRO A 49 19.73 -1.24 2.70
CA PRO A 49 20.79 -1.50 1.74
C PRO A 49 21.24 -2.96 1.76
N GLY A 50 21.44 -3.53 0.59
CA GLY A 50 21.86 -4.92 0.43
C GLY A 50 20.73 -5.96 0.60
N THR A 51 19.47 -5.50 0.70
CA THR A 51 18.31 -6.39 0.68
C THR A 51 17.41 -6.10 -0.51
N ILE A 52 16.73 -7.13 -1.00
CA ILE A 52 15.76 -7.05 -2.08
C ILE A 52 14.38 -7.32 -1.47
N ASN A 53 13.68 -6.24 -1.22
CA ASN A 53 12.33 -6.25 -0.64
C ASN A 53 11.35 -5.54 -1.56
N ALA A 54 10.13 -6.02 -1.58
CA ALA A 54 8.97 -5.39 -2.19
C ALA A 54 8.00 -4.97 -1.10
N GLY A 55 7.23 -3.90 -1.28
CA GLY A 55 6.29 -3.48 -0.25
C GLY A 55 5.41 -2.32 -0.67
N LYS A 56 4.44 -2.01 0.20
CA LYS A 56 3.48 -0.92 -0.01
C LYS A 56 3.04 -0.34 1.32
N THR A 57 2.96 0.98 1.36
CA THR A 57 2.33 1.74 2.45
C THR A 57 0.81 1.65 2.35
N GLY A 58 0.14 1.73 3.48
CA GLY A 58 -1.30 1.91 3.59
C GLY A 58 -1.60 2.94 4.66
N THR A 59 -2.28 4.01 4.27
CA THR A 59 -2.68 5.10 5.13
C THR A 59 -4.20 5.14 5.16
N SER A 60 -4.82 5.10 6.33
CA SER A 60 -6.24 5.39 6.44
C SER A 60 -6.47 6.88 6.62
N ASN A 61 -7.64 7.36 6.24
CA ASN A 61 -7.97 8.78 6.32
C ASN A 61 -9.15 9.00 7.26
N TYR A 62 -9.21 10.19 7.83
CA TYR A 62 -10.43 10.73 8.41
C TYR A 62 -11.37 11.21 7.27
N SER A 63 -12.68 11.17 7.50
CA SER A 63 -13.61 11.96 6.68
C SER A 63 -13.38 13.46 6.94
N ASP A 64 -13.87 14.32 6.04
CA ASP A 64 -13.67 15.76 6.18
C ASP A 64 -14.18 16.29 7.53
N ASP A 65 -15.36 15.81 7.97
CA ASP A 65 -15.93 16.22 9.26
C ASP A 65 -15.10 15.72 10.45
N GLU A 66 -14.64 14.44 10.40
CA GLU A 66 -13.77 13.87 11.42
C GLU A 66 -12.43 14.61 11.50
N TYR A 67 -11.86 15.00 10.36
CA TYR A 67 -10.56 15.65 10.28
C TYR A 67 -10.54 16.93 11.11
N TYR A 68 -11.49 17.83 10.89
CA TYR A 68 -11.60 19.08 11.64
C TYR A 68 -11.92 18.86 13.12
N GLN A 69 -12.75 17.86 13.42
CA GLN A 69 -13.07 17.53 14.81
C GLN A 69 -11.84 17.01 15.55
N VAL A 70 -11.07 16.11 14.92
CA VAL A 70 -9.85 15.55 15.51
C VAL A 70 -8.79 16.61 15.71
N GLN A 71 -8.59 17.52 14.76
CA GLN A 71 -7.67 18.65 14.94
C GLN A 71 -8.05 19.50 16.15
N LYS A 72 -9.35 19.81 16.30
CA LYS A 72 -9.86 20.61 17.41
C LYS A 72 -9.73 19.89 18.76
N GLU A 73 -10.02 18.60 18.83
CA GLU A 73 -9.98 17.80 20.06
C GLU A 73 -8.54 17.48 20.48
N SER A 74 -7.66 17.15 19.53
CA SER A 74 -6.26 16.82 19.80
C SER A 74 -5.35 18.03 19.96
N GLY A 75 -5.73 19.18 19.44
CA GLY A 75 -4.88 20.37 19.36
C GLY A 75 -3.76 20.27 18.29
N VAL A 76 -3.81 19.25 17.43
CA VAL A 76 -2.82 19.03 16.38
C VAL A 76 -3.30 19.65 15.07
N TYR A 77 -2.66 20.72 14.66
CA TYR A 77 -3.00 21.49 13.44
C TYR A 77 -1.83 21.38 12.44
N THR A 78 -1.79 20.28 11.70
CA THR A 78 -0.82 20.04 10.62
C THR A 78 -1.55 19.71 9.33
N ASP A 79 -0.83 19.77 8.22
CA ASP A 79 -1.39 19.51 6.88
C ASP A 79 -1.85 18.05 6.70
N LEU A 80 -1.30 17.13 7.48
CA LEU A 80 -1.64 15.72 7.41
C LEU A 80 -1.72 15.13 8.82
N ILE A 81 -2.91 14.65 9.16
CA ILE A 81 -3.18 13.79 10.30
C ILE A 81 -3.93 12.56 9.82
N VAL A 82 -3.61 11.40 10.37
CA VAL A 82 -4.26 10.14 10.00
C VAL A 82 -4.53 9.29 11.24
N PRO A 83 -5.55 8.42 11.24
CA PRO A 83 -5.83 7.56 12.40
C PRO A 83 -4.81 6.43 12.55
N ASP A 84 -4.30 5.92 11.44
CA ASP A 84 -3.34 4.81 11.45
C ASP A 84 -2.54 4.72 10.14
N GLU A 85 -1.39 4.07 10.26
CA GLU A 85 -0.49 3.75 9.16
C GLU A 85 -0.19 2.25 9.14
N THR A 86 -0.06 1.71 7.95
CA THR A 86 0.37 0.34 7.72
C THR A 86 1.51 0.27 6.73
N PHE A 87 2.36 -0.72 6.92
CA PHE A 87 3.32 -1.11 5.91
C PHE A 87 3.31 -2.63 5.74
N VAL A 88 3.15 -3.08 4.52
CA VAL A 88 3.32 -4.50 4.16
C VAL A 88 4.52 -4.61 3.27
N GLY A 89 5.48 -5.43 3.67
CA GLY A 89 6.67 -5.70 2.89
C GLY A 89 7.03 -7.18 2.91
N TYR A 90 7.70 -7.64 1.87
CA TYR A 90 8.06 -9.03 1.71
C TYR A 90 9.27 -9.22 0.80
N ASN A 91 9.86 -10.39 0.87
CA ASN A 91 10.86 -10.90 -0.05
C ASN A 91 10.62 -12.39 -0.31
N THR A 92 11.59 -13.10 -0.87
CA THR A 92 11.46 -14.54 -1.17
C THR A 92 11.39 -15.44 0.08
N LYS A 93 11.68 -14.93 1.27
CA LYS A 93 11.79 -15.73 2.51
C LYS A 93 10.70 -15.41 3.53
N TYR A 94 10.25 -14.17 3.60
CA TYR A 94 9.25 -13.74 4.59
C TYR A 94 8.33 -12.63 4.04
N ALA A 95 7.22 -12.48 4.71
CA ALA A 95 6.31 -11.34 4.57
C ALA A 95 5.98 -10.80 5.95
N MET A 96 5.93 -9.47 6.08
CA MET A 96 5.58 -8.77 7.31
C MET A 96 4.51 -7.73 7.02
N ALA A 97 3.54 -7.64 7.91
CA ALA A 97 2.55 -6.57 7.94
C ALA A 97 2.67 -5.86 9.29
N ILE A 98 2.82 -4.56 9.26
CA ILE A 98 3.00 -3.71 10.43
C ILE A 98 1.90 -2.66 10.40
N TRP A 99 1.24 -2.51 11.53
CA TRP A 99 0.25 -1.48 11.77
C TRP A 99 0.72 -0.60 12.93
N THR A 100 0.56 0.69 12.78
CA THR A 100 0.79 1.69 13.82
C THR A 100 -0.43 2.59 13.96
N GLY A 101 -0.81 2.86 15.20
CA GLY A 101 -1.99 3.67 15.50
C GLY A 101 -2.27 3.66 17.00
N TYR A 102 -3.29 4.36 17.38
CA TYR A 102 -3.78 4.39 18.76
C TYR A 102 -5.12 3.64 18.86
N GLU A 103 -5.40 3.05 20.01
CA GLU A 103 -6.68 2.44 20.30
C GLU A 103 -7.85 3.44 20.10
N ASN A 104 -7.63 4.69 20.52
CA ASN A 104 -8.56 5.75 20.23
C ASN A 104 -8.26 6.37 18.87
N ARG A 105 -9.13 6.12 17.89
CA ARG A 105 -9.04 6.66 16.53
C ARG A 105 -8.91 8.20 16.48
N LYS A 106 -9.37 8.91 17.51
CA LYS A 106 -9.26 10.38 17.62
C LYS A 106 -7.89 10.87 18.07
N THR A 107 -6.98 9.99 18.42
CA THR A 107 -5.57 10.32 18.65
C THR A 107 -4.83 10.15 17.33
N PRO A 108 -4.50 11.26 16.63
CA PRO A 108 -3.94 11.15 15.29
C PRO A 108 -2.45 10.83 15.31
N LEU A 109 -2.00 10.13 14.26
CA LEU A 109 -0.60 10.10 13.86
C LEU A 109 -0.30 11.32 12.98
N TYR A 110 0.88 11.91 13.14
CA TYR A 110 1.34 13.04 12.33
C TYR A 110 2.87 13.15 12.34
N GLY A 111 3.42 13.91 11.39
CA GLY A 111 4.86 14.14 11.30
C GLY A 111 5.65 12.83 11.21
N SER A 112 6.60 12.62 12.10
CA SER A 112 7.45 11.42 12.14
C SER A 112 6.71 10.14 12.50
N ASP A 113 5.52 10.21 13.09
CA ASP A 113 4.74 9.02 13.44
C ASP A 113 4.29 8.25 12.17
N LEU A 114 4.17 8.96 11.04
CA LEU A 114 3.83 8.38 9.75
C LEU A 114 4.91 7.43 9.20
N ASP A 115 6.10 7.44 9.76
CA ASP A 115 7.22 6.61 9.32
C ASP A 115 7.48 5.40 10.22
N ILE A 116 6.83 5.32 11.39
CA ILE A 116 7.11 4.29 12.39
C ILE A 116 6.93 2.87 11.82
N ALA A 117 5.83 2.60 11.10
CA ALA A 117 5.58 1.28 10.51
C ALA A 117 6.69 0.88 9.52
N LYS A 118 7.16 1.82 8.70
CA LYS A 118 8.26 1.64 7.74
C LYS A 118 9.60 1.40 8.44
N GLN A 119 9.87 2.15 9.51
CA GLN A 119 11.10 2.01 10.30
C GLN A 119 11.16 0.67 11.04
N ILE A 120 10.04 0.21 11.63
CA ILE A 120 9.95 -1.11 12.26
C ILE A 120 10.24 -2.20 11.23
N TYR A 121 9.67 -2.07 10.01
CA TYR A 121 9.97 -2.99 8.92
C TYR A 121 11.47 -3.01 8.58
N ALA A 122 12.09 -1.84 8.41
CA ALA A 122 13.50 -1.73 8.07
C ALA A 122 14.39 -2.36 9.13
N LEU A 123 14.12 -2.11 10.41
CA LEU A 123 14.89 -2.68 11.53
C LEU A 123 14.77 -4.21 11.56
N THR A 124 13.54 -4.73 11.43
CA THR A 124 13.27 -6.17 11.43
C THR A 124 13.88 -6.86 10.20
N SER A 125 13.73 -6.26 9.02
CA SER A 125 14.33 -6.76 7.78
C SER A 125 15.85 -6.83 7.86
N ARG A 126 16.48 -5.78 8.40
CA ARG A 126 17.94 -5.75 8.62
C ARG A 126 18.38 -6.86 9.56
N TYR A 127 17.67 -7.05 10.68
CA TYR A 127 17.95 -8.13 11.62
C TYR A 127 17.84 -9.51 10.97
N LEU A 128 16.74 -9.77 10.23
CA LEU A 128 16.53 -11.05 9.56
C LEU A 128 17.59 -11.32 8.48
N ASN A 129 18.02 -10.28 7.76
CA ASN A 129 19.09 -10.41 6.79
C ASN A 129 20.44 -10.75 7.44
N GLN A 130 20.77 -10.08 8.54
CA GLN A 130 22.01 -10.35 9.29
C GLN A 130 22.05 -11.75 9.90
N MET A 131 20.94 -12.19 10.47
CA MET A 131 20.88 -13.47 11.20
C MET A 131 20.67 -14.67 10.27
N TYR A 132 19.97 -14.50 9.16
CA TYR A 132 19.51 -15.63 8.33
C TYR A 132 19.83 -15.46 6.84
N GLY A 133 20.50 -14.39 6.43
CA GLY A 133 20.73 -14.07 5.02
C GLY A 133 19.43 -13.81 4.22
N ALA A 134 18.36 -13.51 4.95
CA ALA A 134 17.04 -13.32 4.33
C ALA A 134 16.97 -11.95 3.65
N GLY A 135 16.78 -11.93 2.32
CA GLY A 135 16.69 -10.69 1.55
C GLY A 135 17.79 -10.47 0.52
N SER A 136 18.77 -11.36 0.46
CA SER A 136 19.83 -11.33 -0.56
C SER A 136 19.40 -11.91 -1.92
N GLU A 137 18.29 -12.63 -1.96
CA GLU A 137 17.76 -13.35 -3.12
C GLU A 137 16.62 -12.56 -3.79
N ASP A 138 16.71 -12.35 -5.10
CA ASP A 138 15.65 -11.68 -5.87
C ASP A 138 14.54 -12.67 -6.28
N PHE A 139 13.42 -12.11 -6.70
CA PHE A 139 12.31 -12.87 -7.28
C PHE A 139 12.70 -13.44 -8.62
N ASP A 140 12.32 -14.69 -8.87
CA ASP A 140 12.58 -15.37 -10.15
C ASP A 140 11.88 -14.67 -11.31
N MET A 141 12.66 -14.32 -12.33
CA MET A 141 12.12 -13.73 -13.54
C MET A 141 11.59 -14.83 -14.47
N PRO A 142 10.27 -14.86 -14.74
CA PRO A 142 9.69 -15.87 -15.60
C PRO A 142 10.03 -15.64 -17.09
N SER A 143 9.90 -16.67 -17.90
CA SER A 143 9.96 -16.55 -19.36
C SER A 143 8.89 -15.58 -19.88
N GLY A 144 9.17 -14.86 -20.95
CA GLY A 144 8.26 -13.87 -21.52
C GLY A 144 8.29 -12.50 -20.84
N VAL A 145 9.23 -12.28 -19.92
CA VAL A 145 9.51 -10.96 -19.33
C VAL A 145 10.92 -10.51 -19.74
N TYR A 146 11.05 -9.25 -20.05
CA TYR A 146 12.31 -8.58 -20.32
C TYR A 146 12.51 -7.42 -19.33
N ASN A 147 13.72 -7.35 -18.77
CA ASN A 147 14.12 -6.29 -17.84
C ASN A 147 15.39 -5.61 -18.40
N ASN A 148 15.33 -4.31 -18.64
CA ASN A 148 16.47 -3.51 -19.11
C ASN A 148 17.15 -2.70 -17.99
N GLY A 149 16.85 -3.02 -16.75
CA GLY A 149 17.37 -2.32 -15.57
C GLY A 149 16.51 -1.13 -15.11
N SER A 150 15.82 -0.46 -16.03
CA SER A 150 14.91 0.66 -15.70
C SER A 150 13.44 0.26 -15.76
N TYR A 151 13.10 -0.64 -16.68
CA TYR A 151 11.73 -1.06 -16.94
C TYR A 151 11.63 -2.56 -17.14
N VAL A 152 10.47 -3.10 -16.81
CA VAL A 152 10.11 -4.50 -17.01
C VAL A 152 8.96 -4.58 -18.02
N PHE A 153 9.11 -5.40 -19.03
CA PHE A 153 8.17 -5.53 -20.14
C PHE A 153 7.80 -6.98 -20.39
N LEU A 154 6.61 -7.19 -20.96
CA LEU A 154 6.30 -8.47 -21.61
C LEU A 154 7.00 -8.56 -22.97
N THR A 155 7.59 -9.71 -23.27
CA THR A 155 8.19 -9.98 -24.59
C THR A 155 7.13 -9.83 -25.67
N GLY A 156 7.42 -9.02 -26.70
CA GLY A 156 6.48 -8.74 -27.78
C GLY A 156 5.49 -7.59 -27.51
N SER A 157 5.52 -6.95 -26.33
CA SER A 157 4.80 -5.71 -26.14
C SER A 157 5.48 -4.56 -26.89
N SER A 158 4.68 -3.72 -27.56
CA SER A 158 5.22 -2.52 -28.23
C SER A 158 5.62 -1.50 -27.18
N THR A 159 6.88 -1.07 -27.21
CA THR A 159 7.39 0.00 -26.34
C THR A 159 6.98 1.40 -26.82
N SER A 160 6.26 1.51 -27.93
CA SER A 160 5.87 2.79 -28.54
C SER A 160 4.96 3.65 -27.66
N ASN A 161 4.35 3.09 -26.63
CA ASN A 161 3.49 3.79 -25.67
C ASN A 161 4.09 3.93 -24.27
N VAL A 162 5.37 3.59 -24.10
CA VAL A 162 6.03 3.84 -22.81
C VAL A 162 6.32 5.34 -22.74
N TYR A 163 5.63 6.00 -21.81
CA TYR A 163 5.91 7.38 -21.47
C TYR A 163 7.33 7.47 -20.88
N THR A 164 8.28 7.85 -21.68
CA THR A 164 9.67 8.12 -21.27
C THR A 164 9.77 9.54 -20.69
N GLY A 165 8.84 9.91 -19.81
CA GLY A 165 8.97 11.10 -19.01
C GLY A 165 10.20 10.96 -18.13
N SER A 166 11.24 11.74 -18.44
CA SER A 166 12.38 11.91 -17.56
C SER A 166 11.85 12.30 -16.18
N LEU A 167 12.08 11.46 -15.18
CA LEU A 167 11.96 11.87 -13.79
C LEU A 167 13.06 12.91 -13.56
N GLY A 168 12.76 14.16 -13.92
CA GLY A 168 13.61 15.29 -13.60
C GLY A 168 13.72 15.33 -12.09
N THR A 169 14.93 15.28 -11.60
CA THR A 169 15.28 15.67 -10.24
C THR A 169 14.95 17.15 -10.07
N SER A 170 13.70 17.45 -9.78
CA SER A 170 13.29 18.76 -9.28
C SER A 170 13.09 18.65 -7.78
N SER A 171 14.10 19.14 -7.09
CA SER A 171 13.99 19.60 -5.71
C SER A 171 12.86 20.63 -5.64
N SER A 172 12.05 20.50 -4.60
CA SER A 172 11.16 21.50 -4.00
C SER A 172 9.69 21.54 -4.44
N SER A 173 8.92 21.62 -3.39
CA SER A 173 7.53 22.02 -3.22
C SER A 173 6.48 20.96 -3.59
N SER A 174 6.10 20.23 -2.55
CA SER A 174 4.85 19.50 -2.41
C SER A 174 3.64 20.43 -2.56
N SER A 175 2.91 20.32 -3.64
CA SER A 175 1.50 20.61 -3.65
C SER A 175 0.79 19.31 -4.00
N SER A 176 0.17 18.72 -3.01
CA SER A 176 -0.68 17.54 -3.14
C SER A 176 -1.98 17.96 -3.81
N ASP A 177 -2.04 17.76 -5.12
CA ASP A 177 -3.29 17.89 -5.87
C ASP A 177 -4.00 16.52 -5.81
N TYR A 178 -4.84 16.35 -4.78
CA TYR A 178 -5.77 15.22 -4.71
C TYR A 178 -6.93 15.55 -5.68
N GLY A 179 -6.93 14.86 -6.81
CA GLY A 179 -7.97 14.96 -7.81
C GLY A 179 -9.37 14.77 -7.22
N LYS A 180 -10.18 15.80 -7.29
CA LYS A 180 -11.62 15.75 -7.13
C LYS A 180 -12.20 14.89 -8.25
N SER A 181 -12.64 13.67 -7.92
CA SER A 181 -13.58 12.96 -8.77
C SER A 181 -14.95 13.59 -8.58
N SER A 182 -15.39 14.34 -9.58
CA SER A 182 -16.76 14.83 -9.68
C SER A 182 -17.66 13.70 -10.19
N ASP A 183 -18.33 12.99 -9.29
CA ASP A 183 -19.47 12.17 -9.63
C ASP A 183 -20.72 13.04 -9.69
N SER A 184 -21.10 13.42 -10.90
CA SER A 184 -22.42 13.98 -11.20
C SER A 184 -23.39 12.84 -11.51
N SER A 185 -24.13 12.37 -10.51
CA SER A 185 -25.34 11.60 -10.72
C SER A 185 -26.56 12.46 -10.36
N SER A 186 -27.16 13.06 -11.37
CA SER A 186 -28.47 13.66 -11.29
C SER A 186 -29.52 12.56 -11.15
N SER A 187 -30.15 12.40 -10.00
CA SER A 187 -31.42 11.68 -9.87
C SER A 187 -32.53 12.68 -9.72
N ASP A 188 -33.24 12.80 -10.82
CA ASP A 188 -34.51 13.49 -10.96
C ASP A 188 -35.59 12.70 -10.21
N TYR A 189 -36.15 13.21 -9.12
CA TYR A 189 -37.37 12.70 -8.51
C TYR A 189 -38.50 13.71 -8.70
N GLY A 190 -39.39 13.29 -9.57
CA GLY A 190 -40.61 14.00 -9.90
C GLY A 190 -41.48 14.33 -8.70
N LYS A 191 -41.90 15.58 -8.62
CA LYS A 191 -43.03 16.07 -7.83
C LYS A 191 -44.33 15.49 -8.36
N SER A 192 -44.99 14.65 -7.60
CA SER A 192 -46.44 14.43 -7.75
C SER A 192 -47.17 15.36 -6.79
N SER A 193 -47.87 16.30 -7.39
CA SER A 193 -48.92 17.10 -6.76
C SER A 193 -50.19 16.22 -6.61
N ASP A 194 -50.70 16.05 -5.39
CA ASP A 194 -52.08 15.68 -5.16
C ASP A 194 -52.74 16.72 -4.27
N SER A 195 -53.63 17.43 -4.93
CA SER A 195 -54.69 18.24 -4.34
C SER A 195 -55.89 17.35 -3.98
N SER A 196 -56.39 17.38 -2.79
CA SER A 196 -57.79 17.17 -2.51
C SER A 196 -58.23 17.82 -1.21
N SER A 197 -59.09 18.74 -1.40
CA SER A 197 -60.11 19.35 -0.52
C SER A 197 -60.96 18.33 0.25
N SER A 198 -61.11 18.56 1.50
CA SER A 198 -62.38 18.70 2.25
C SER A 198 -62.11 18.91 3.73
#